data_09218d2ca011b601f0e34c1eb362067a
#
_entry.id   09218d2ca011b601f0e34c1eb362067a
#
_cell.length_a   1.000
_cell.length_b   1.000
_cell.length_c   1.000
_cell.angle_alpha   90.00
_cell.angle_beta   90.00
_cell.angle_gamma   90.00
#
_symmetry.space_group_name_H-M   'P 1'
#
loop_
_entity.id
_entity.type
_entity.pdbx_description
1 polymer ?
#
loop_
_entity_poly.entity_id
_entity_poly.type
_entity_poly.pdbx_seq_one_letter_code
_entity_poly.pdbx_strand_id
1 'polypeptide(L)'
;MNKIHNLEIYKKLSAVDMYIKLDEEVEEVAGAILMNDKENLTEELLDVIQCCYGIAYTKGINLEEYIEKHNKKLLSRGHKFID
;
A
#
# COMPACT_ATOMS: atom_id res chain seq x y z
N MET A 1 -17.48 5.11 4.73
CA MET A 1 -17.05 4.16 3.71
C MET A 1 -15.62 3.72 3.93
N ASN A 2 -15.37 2.43 3.86
CA ASN A 2 -14.07 1.84 4.18
C ASN A 2 -13.18 1.76 2.93
N LYS A 3 -12.48 2.83 2.67
CA LYS A 3 -11.50 2.85 1.57
C LYS A 3 -10.27 3.63 2.01
N ILE A 4 -9.18 3.44 1.29
CA ILE A 4 -7.97 4.25 1.48
C ILE A 4 -8.19 5.60 0.79
N HIS A 5 -8.01 6.67 1.52
CA HIS A 5 -8.17 8.02 1.00
C HIS A 5 -6.82 8.62 0.61
N ASN A 6 -6.83 9.47 -0.41
CA ASN A 6 -5.68 10.30 -0.68
C ASN A 6 -5.62 11.43 0.34
N LEU A 7 -4.44 11.74 0.82
CA LEU A 7 -4.24 12.76 1.85
C LEU A 7 -3.85 14.10 1.24
N GLU A 8 -4.31 15.17 1.86
CA GLU A 8 -4.01 16.54 1.44
C GLU A 8 -2.49 16.77 1.33
N ILE A 9 -1.71 16.18 2.23
CA ILE A 9 -0.24 16.33 2.26
C ILE A 9 0.43 15.84 0.98
N TYR A 10 -0.21 14.92 0.23
CA TYR A 10 0.38 14.40 -1.01
C TYR A 10 0.62 15.50 -2.05
N LYS A 11 -0.14 16.59 -1.99
CA LYS A 11 0.04 17.74 -2.89
C LYS A 11 1.39 18.44 -2.69
N LYS A 12 2.03 18.24 -1.54
CA LYS A 12 3.28 18.88 -1.15
C LYS A 12 4.48 17.94 -1.16
N LEU A 13 4.24 16.66 -1.43
CA LEU A 13 5.29 15.63 -1.37
C LEU A 13 5.59 15.10 -2.77
N SER A 14 6.84 14.68 -2.96
CA SER A 14 7.24 13.98 -4.17
C SER A 14 7.06 12.47 -4.00
N ALA A 15 7.12 11.73 -5.11
CA ALA A 15 7.12 10.27 -5.06
C ALA A 15 8.31 9.74 -4.25
N VAL A 16 9.47 10.41 -4.32
CA VAL A 16 10.66 10.02 -3.57
C VAL A 16 10.42 10.19 -2.06
N ASP A 17 9.81 11.33 -1.64
CA ASP A 17 9.46 11.53 -0.24
C ASP A 17 8.57 10.41 0.28
N MET A 18 7.57 10.01 -0.50
CA MET A 18 6.65 8.95 -0.14
C MET A 18 7.33 7.57 -0.14
N TYR A 19 8.30 7.36 -1.03
CA TYR A 19 9.08 6.12 -1.05
C TYR A 19 9.93 5.98 0.22
N ILE A 20 10.56 7.07 0.66
CA ILE A 20 11.34 7.06 1.90
C ILE A 20 10.45 6.67 3.09
N LYS A 21 9.26 7.24 3.14
CA LYS A 21 8.27 6.91 4.18
C LYS A 21 7.82 5.45 4.08
N LEU A 22 7.57 4.96 2.87
CA LEU A 22 7.21 3.56 2.64
C LEU A 22 8.28 2.62 3.19
N ASP A 23 9.55 2.91 2.93
CA ASP A 23 10.68 2.10 3.39
C ASP A 23 10.70 1.99 4.92
N GLU A 24 10.44 3.11 5.62
CA GLU A 24 10.32 3.12 7.08
C GLU A 24 9.16 2.22 7.55
N GLU A 25 7.99 2.33 6.91
CA GLU A 25 6.81 1.56 7.31
C GLU A 25 7.00 0.06 7.05
N VAL A 26 7.71 -0.31 5.98
CA VAL A 26 8.01 -1.71 5.69
C VAL A 26 8.88 -2.32 6.80
N GLU A 27 9.84 -1.59 7.32
CA GLU A 27 10.65 -2.05 8.46
C GLU A 27 9.80 -2.25 9.70
N GLU A 28 8.85 -1.36 9.96
CA GLU A 28 7.92 -1.47 11.10
C GLU A 28 7.01 -2.70 10.96
N VAL A 29 6.61 -3.06 9.74
CA VAL A 29 5.85 -4.29 9.49
C VAL A 29 6.65 -5.52 9.92
N ALA A 30 7.94 -5.58 9.56
CA ALA A 30 8.80 -6.69 9.96
C ALA A 30 8.88 -6.82 11.49
N GLY A 31 9.06 -5.70 12.19
CA GLY A 31 9.07 -5.68 13.65
C GLY A 31 7.77 -6.18 14.26
N ALA A 32 6.63 -5.74 13.71
CA ALA A 32 5.31 -6.14 14.20
C ALA A 32 5.06 -7.65 14.00
N ILE A 33 5.54 -8.22 12.89
CA ILE A 33 5.46 -9.67 12.65
C ILE A 33 6.26 -10.42 13.73
N LEU A 34 7.48 -9.98 13.99
CA LEU A 34 8.37 -10.62 14.98
C LEU A 34 7.80 -10.54 16.40
N MET A 35 7.13 -9.44 16.73
CA MET A 35 6.50 -9.26 18.04
C MET A 35 5.17 -10.01 18.18
N ASN A 36 4.66 -10.56 17.08
CA ASN A 36 3.38 -11.27 17.04
C ASN A 36 2.22 -10.43 17.60
N ASP A 37 2.23 -9.14 17.31
CA ASP A 37 1.20 -8.19 17.72
C ASP A 37 0.29 -7.89 16.53
N LYS A 38 -0.85 -8.58 16.49
CA LYS A 38 -1.77 -8.49 15.34
C LYS A 38 -2.37 -7.10 15.16
N GLU A 39 -2.67 -6.41 16.26
CA GLU A 39 -3.27 -5.08 16.19
C GLU A 39 -2.26 -4.08 15.60
N ASN A 40 -1.05 -4.08 16.13
CA ASN A 40 0.01 -3.22 15.63
C ASN A 40 0.36 -3.57 14.17
N LEU A 41 0.43 -4.86 13.85
CA LEU A 41 0.71 -5.30 12.48
C LEU A 41 -0.36 -4.78 11.50
N THR A 42 -1.63 -4.82 11.90
CA THR A 42 -2.72 -4.31 11.08
C THR A 42 -2.52 -2.83 10.76
N GLU A 43 -2.18 -2.02 11.78
CA GLU A 43 -1.92 -0.60 11.59
C GLU A 43 -0.72 -0.36 10.67
N GLU A 44 0.36 -1.11 10.85
CA GLU A 44 1.56 -0.98 10.02
C GLU A 44 1.29 -1.36 8.56
N LEU A 45 0.48 -2.39 8.33
CA LEU A 45 0.10 -2.77 6.97
C LEU A 45 -0.73 -1.67 6.29
N LEU A 46 -1.64 -1.04 7.03
CA LEU A 46 -2.43 0.08 6.50
C LEU A 46 -1.53 1.29 6.20
N ASP A 47 -0.52 1.54 7.03
CA ASP A 47 0.44 2.61 6.79
C ASP A 47 1.24 2.36 5.49
N VAL A 48 1.63 1.11 5.23
CA VAL A 48 2.29 0.74 3.98
C VAL A 48 1.37 1.01 2.78
N ILE A 49 0.11 0.57 2.87
CA ILE A 49 -0.87 0.80 1.80
C ILE A 49 -1.09 2.29 1.58
N GLN A 50 -1.17 3.07 2.65
CA GLN A 50 -1.33 4.51 2.58
C GLN A 50 -0.17 5.18 1.83
N CYS A 51 1.06 4.74 2.07
CA CYS A 51 2.24 5.22 1.36
C CYS A 51 2.20 4.85 -0.12
N CYS A 52 1.73 3.64 -0.45
CA CYS A 52 1.58 3.22 -1.85
C CYS A 52 0.59 4.13 -2.58
N TYR A 53 -0.52 4.47 -1.94
CA TYR A 53 -1.48 5.41 -2.50
C TYR A 53 -0.87 6.80 -2.70
N GLY A 54 -0.01 7.24 -1.76
CA GLY A 54 0.70 8.51 -1.87
C GLY A 54 1.60 8.56 -3.10
N ILE A 55 2.36 7.50 -3.35
CA ILE A 55 3.21 7.40 -4.54
C ILE A 55 2.35 7.46 -5.80
N ALA A 56 1.27 6.67 -5.84
CA ALA A 56 0.37 6.65 -6.99
C ALA A 56 -0.21 8.04 -7.26
N TYR A 57 -0.66 8.74 -6.22
CA TYR A 57 -1.21 10.09 -6.35
C TYR A 57 -0.18 11.05 -6.96
N THR A 58 1.06 11.05 -6.45
CA THR A 58 2.09 11.96 -6.92
C THR A 58 2.49 11.70 -8.38
N LYS A 59 2.23 10.49 -8.88
CA LYS A 59 2.50 10.10 -10.27
C LYS A 59 1.27 10.12 -11.17
N GLY A 60 0.12 10.57 -10.66
CA GLY A 60 -1.12 10.62 -11.43
C GLY A 60 -1.70 9.25 -11.76
N ILE A 61 -1.45 8.26 -10.91
CA ILE A 61 -1.92 6.88 -11.09
C ILE A 61 -3.15 6.63 -10.23
N ASN A 62 -4.19 6.06 -10.83
CA ASN A 62 -5.36 5.57 -10.10
C ASN A 62 -5.25 4.05 -9.99
N LEU A 63 -4.90 3.55 -8.81
CA LEU A 63 -4.66 2.13 -8.59
C LEU A 63 -5.90 1.28 -8.85
N GLU A 64 -7.10 1.76 -8.46
CA GLU A 64 -8.34 1.01 -8.64
C GLU A 64 -8.62 0.66 -10.10
N GLU A 65 -8.23 1.52 -11.03
CA GLU A 65 -8.44 1.28 -12.45
C GLU A 65 -7.64 0.08 -12.97
N TYR A 66 -6.60 -0.33 -12.25
CA TYR A 66 -5.71 -1.41 -12.67
C TYR A 66 -5.94 -2.73 -11.94
N ILE A 67 -6.86 -2.78 -10.98
CA ILE A 67 -7.09 -3.98 -10.15
C ILE A 67 -7.49 -5.17 -11.02
N GLU A 68 -8.42 -4.99 -11.97
CA GLU A 68 -8.87 -6.08 -12.84
C GLU A 68 -7.71 -6.64 -13.68
N LYS A 69 -6.93 -5.77 -14.28
CA LYS A 69 -5.75 -6.17 -15.07
C LYS A 69 -4.73 -6.90 -14.20
N HIS A 70 -4.50 -6.42 -12.98
CA HIS A 70 -3.59 -7.06 -12.03
C HIS A 70 -4.08 -8.47 -11.68
N ASN A 71 -5.38 -8.63 -11.43
CA ASN A 71 -5.97 -9.93 -11.12
C ASN A 71 -5.81 -10.90 -12.28
N LYS A 72 -6.02 -10.46 -13.52
CA LYS A 72 -5.79 -11.29 -14.70
C LYS A 72 -4.35 -11.76 -14.81
N LYS A 73 -3.40 -10.88 -14.48
CA LYS A 73 -1.98 -11.23 -14.45
C LYS A 73 -1.70 -12.34 -13.43
N LEU A 74 -2.30 -12.25 -12.24
CA LEU A 74 -2.13 -13.28 -11.21
C LEU A 74 -2.68 -14.62 -11.67
N LEU A 75 -3.85 -14.63 -12.28
CA LEU A 75 -4.46 -15.85 -12.83
C LEU A 75 -3.57 -16.46 -13.92
N SER A 76 -3.00 -15.63 -14.80
CA SER A 76 -2.13 -16.12 -15.88
C SER A 76 -0.84 -16.74 -15.34
N ARG A 77 -0.43 -16.39 -14.13
CA ARG A 77 0.74 -16.95 -13.44
C ARG A 77 0.40 -18.19 -12.61
N GLY A 78 -0.83 -18.68 -12.69
CA GLY A 78 -1.26 -19.88 -12.00
C GLY A 78 -1.80 -19.69 -10.58
N HIS A 79 -1.94 -18.44 -10.14
CA HIS A 79 -2.55 -18.18 -8.82
C HIS A 79 -4.04 -18.46 -8.84
N LYS A 80 -4.56 -18.91 -7.71
CA LYS A 80 -6.00 -19.12 -7.49
C LYS A 80 -6.45 -18.20 -6.37
N PHE A 81 -7.60 -17.56 -6.55
CA PHE A 81 -8.16 -16.70 -5.50
C PHE A 81 -8.93 -17.53 -4.49
N ILE A 82 -8.86 -17.14 -3.22
CA ILE A 82 -9.60 -17.78 -2.12
C ILE A 82 -10.80 -16.94 -1.68
N ASP A 83 -11.02 -15.79 -2.30
CA ASP A 83 -12.10 -14.87 -1.97
C ASP A 83 -12.96 -14.52 -3.20
#